data_8db0e534095dcdb5bb406ee156449a71
#
_entry.id   8db0e534095dcdb5bb406ee156449a71
#
_cell.length_a   1.000
_cell.length_b   1.000
_cell.length_c   1.000
_cell.angle_alpha   90.00
_cell.angle_beta   90.00
_cell.angle_gamma   90.00
#
_symmetry.space_group_name_H-M   'P 1'
#
loop_
_entity.id
_entity.type
_entity.pdbx_description
1 polymer ?
#
loop_
_entity_poly.entity_id
_entity_poly.type
_entity_poly.pdbx_seq_one_letter_code
_entity_poly.pdbx_strand_id
1 'polypeptide(L)'
;QIRDLAEIYSAIEDNVLPQLRKATIIIRSYEPKRTDEEIATLSTTSPEELDVKELLFSATLTNDEITQTTIYNKVIELHNDWRGYNNIACMYLAKGNLSEAMTYLEKAENLQKEQRHDILTNKGIIYARKGSLTTAQKLFDQANTTENNQAVLDIRQGEYAKAARFYKNAKSFNATLSQLLNGKNSSNCNENTADCNYLNAIAAARSGNNDAAILNLTKAINSDASYKNEAVKDLEFINLRTNQSFISLTK
;
A
#
# COMPACT_ATOMS: atom_id res chain seq x y z
N GLN A 1 -19.75 69.39 31.20
CA GLN A 1 -19.86 67.91 31.20
C GLN A 1 -20.90 67.38 30.16
N ILE A 2 -22.12 67.96 30.02
CA ILE A 2 -23.10 67.50 29.02
C ILE A 2 -22.68 67.94 27.62
N ARG A 3 -22.06 69.08 27.46
CA ARG A 3 -21.57 69.60 26.18
C ARG A 3 -20.37 68.76 25.68
N ASP A 4 -19.49 68.39 26.56
CA ASP A 4 -18.30 67.57 26.26
C ASP A 4 -18.72 66.14 25.84
N LEU A 5 -19.79 65.58 26.41
CA LEU A 5 -20.40 64.31 26.01
C LEU A 5 -20.98 64.35 24.59
N ALA A 6 -21.60 65.46 24.22
CA ALA A 6 -22.20 65.63 22.88
C ALA A 6 -21.09 65.71 21.78
N GLU A 7 -19.99 66.40 22.06
CA GLU A 7 -18.82 66.50 21.17
C GLU A 7 -18.10 65.14 21.00
N ILE A 8 -17.94 64.38 22.11
CA ILE A 8 -17.38 63.03 22.07
C ILE A 8 -18.28 62.09 21.29
N TYR A 9 -19.58 62.20 21.46
CA TYR A 9 -20.54 61.38 20.73
C TYR A 9 -20.55 61.65 19.23
N SER A 10 -20.46 62.93 18.82
CA SER A 10 -20.34 63.32 17.42
C SER A 10 -19.04 62.84 16.82
N ALA A 11 -17.93 62.95 17.54
CA ALA A 11 -16.64 62.46 17.07
C ALA A 11 -16.61 60.93 16.89
N ILE A 12 -17.30 60.18 17.75
CA ILE A 12 -17.48 58.72 17.61
C ILE A 12 -18.40 58.40 16.43
N GLU A 13 -19.49 59.15 16.26
CA GLU A 13 -20.42 58.94 15.15
C GLU A 13 -19.75 59.17 13.79
N ASP A 14 -18.94 60.22 13.69
CA ASP A 14 -18.34 60.61 12.40
C ASP A 14 -17.09 59.80 12.08
N ASN A 15 -16.25 59.40 13.07
CA ASN A 15 -14.95 58.81 12.83
C ASN A 15 -14.85 57.33 13.19
N VAL A 16 -15.65 56.83 14.11
CA VAL A 16 -15.57 55.44 14.59
C VAL A 16 -16.69 54.58 14.07
N LEU A 17 -17.93 55.04 14.16
CA LEU A 17 -19.08 54.22 13.71
C LEU A 17 -19.08 53.91 12.22
N PRO A 18 -18.64 54.77 11.28
CA PRO A 18 -18.55 54.41 9.89
C PRO A 18 -17.51 53.29 9.62
N GLN A 19 -16.45 53.22 10.44
CA GLN A 19 -15.46 52.16 10.33
C GLN A 19 -15.96 50.83 10.92
N LEU A 20 -16.77 50.89 11.98
CA LEU A 20 -17.39 49.71 12.59
C LEU A 20 -18.59 49.16 11.78
N ARG A 21 -19.22 50.02 10.95
CA ARG A 21 -20.34 49.61 10.07
C ARG A 21 -19.90 48.98 8.75
N LYS A 22 -18.61 48.65 8.56
CA LYS A 22 -18.15 47.94 7.38
C LYS A 22 -18.58 46.48 7.47
N ALA A 23 -19.54 46.10 6.64
CA ALA A 23 -19.83 44.69 6.36
C ALA A 23 -18.89 44.22 5.24
N THR A 24 -18.03 43.28 5.52
CA THR A 24 -17.24 42.61 4.48
C THR A 24 -18.02 41.39 4.01
N ILE A 25 -18.54 41.45 2.80
CA ILE A 25 -19.22 40.31 2.16
C ILE A 25 -18.11 39.52 1.41
N ILE A 26 -17.81 38.33 1.87
CA ILE A 26 -16.95 37.40 1.17
C ILE A 26 -17.84 36.47 0.35
N ILE A 27 -17.87 36.67 -0.95
CA ILE A 27 -18.55 35.77 -1.88
C ILE A 27 -17.55 34.68 -2.22
N ARG A 28 -17.81 33.45 -1.82
CA ARG A 28 -17.07 32.26 -2.24
C ARG A 28 -17.91 31.55 -3.29
N SER A 29 -17.45 31.59 -4.53
CA SER A 29 -18.00 30.74 -5.60
C SER A 29 -17.23 29.40 -5.55
N TYR A 30 -17.99 28.33 -5.55
CA TYR A 30 -17.43 26.99 -5.69
C TYR A 30 -17.87 26.46 -7.05
N GLU A 31 -16.92 26.03 -7.84
CA GLU A 31 -17.26 25.23 -9.02
C GLU A 31 -17.83 23.87 -8.53
N PRO A 32 -18.93 23.40 -9.15
CA PRO A 32 -19.44 22.08 -8.84
C PRO A 32 -18.34 21.07 -9.11
N LYS A 33 -18.12 20.15 -8.17
CA LYS A 33 -17.18 19.03 -8.37
C LYS A 33 -17.71 18.13 -9.48
N ARG A 34 -16.82 17.67 -10.35
CA ARG A 34 -17.13 16.64 -11.33
C ARG A 34 -17.57 15.35 -10.63
N THR A 35 -18.50 14.65 -11.24
CA THR A 35 -18.89 13.30 -10.78
C THR A 35 -17.81 12.27 -11.13
N ASP A 36 -17.87 11.12 -10.49
CA ASP A 36 -16.93 10.01 -10.75
C ASP A 36 -17.03 9.56 -12.22
N GLU A 37 -18.24 9.55 -12.81
CA GLU A 37 -18.48 9.20 -14.21
C GLU A 37 -17.89 10.23 -15.17
N GLU A 38 -18.01 11.52 -14.85
CA GLU A 38 -17.39 12.59 -15.64
C GLU A 38 -15.86 12.49 -15.59
N ILE A 39 -15.28 12.29 -14.40
CA ILE A 39 -13.84 12.12 -14.23
C ILE A 39 -13.34 10.88 -14.97
N ALA A 40 -14.03 9.75 -14.84
CA ALA A 40 -13.68 8.53 -15.53
C ALA A 40 -13.72 8.70 -17.07
N THR A 41 -14.74 9.38 -17.58
CA THR A 41 -14.89 9.65 -19.01
C THR A 41 -13.78 10.57 -19.50
N LEU A 42 -13.59 11.72 -18.85
CA LEU A 42 -12.59 12.72 -19.24
C LEU A 42 -11.17 12.16 -19.16
N SER A 43 -10.87 11.27 -18.21
CA SER A 43 -9.53 10.68 -18.09
C SER A 43 -9.07 9.92 -19.34
N THR A 44 -10.00 9.47 -20.16
CA THR A 44 -9.74 8.74 -21.42
C THR A 44 -10.00 9.57 -22.69
N THR A 45 -10.89 10.54 -22.63
CA THR A 45 -11.29 11.34 -23.81
C THR A 45 -10.61 12.70 -23.87
N SER A 46 -10.47 13.39 -22.75
CA SER A 46 -9.91 14.75 -22.65
C SER A 46 -9.14 14.92 -21.33
N PRO A 47 -8.07 14.14 -21.10
CA PRO A 47 -7.34 14.12 -19.82
C PRO A 47 -6.72 15.48 -19.45
N GLU A 48 -6.51 16.37 -20.42
CA GLU A 48 -6.01 17.74 -20.24
C GLU A 48 -7.00 18.65 -19.49
N GLU A 49 -8.28 18.29 -19.45
CA GLU A 49 -9.30 19.02 -18.69
C GLU A 49 -9.28 18.68 -17.19
N LEU A 50 -8.57 17.61 -16.80
CA LEU A 50 -8.49 17.14 -15.42
C LEU A 50 -7.23 17.67 -14.73
N ASP A 51 -7.39 18.07 -13.48
CA ASP A 51 -6.22 18.33 -12.66
C ASP A 51 -5.50 17.02 -12.27
N VAL A 52 -4.31 17.15 -11.70
CA VAL A 52 -3.50 15.99 -11.32
C VAL A 52 -4.17 15.09 -10.26
N LYS A 53 -5.01 15.65 -9.40
CA LYS A 53 -5.72 14.88 -8.37
C LYS A 53 -6.88 14.10 -8.97
N GLU A 54 -7.62 14.74 -9.88
CA GLU A 54 -8.71 14.10 -10.63
C GLU A 54 -8.18 12.97 -11.51
N LEU A 55 -7.05 13.17 -12.21
CA LEU A 55 -6.40 12.11 -12.99
C LEU A 55 -5.94 10.94 -12.09
N LEU A 56 -5.29 11.23 -10.97
CA LEU A 56 -4.88 10.16 -10.05
C LEU A 56 -6.08 9.43 -9.45
N PHE A 57 -7.17 10.16 -9.17
CA PHE A 57 -8.40 9.58 -8.67
C PHE A 57 -9.07 8.69 -9.73
N SER A 58 -9.11 9.12 -11.00
CA SER A 58 -9.73 8.33 -12.07
C SER A 58 -9.12 6.93 -12.21
N ALA A 59 -7.81 6.80 -11.95
CA ALA A 59 -7.17 5.49 -11.96
C ALA A 59 -7.69 4.54 -10.87
N THR A 60 -8.33 5.05 -9.82
CA THR A 60 -8.96 4.23 -8.77
C THR A 60 -10.37 3.75 -9.13
N LEU A 61 -10.98 4.36 -10.16
CA LEU A 61 -12.32 4.02 -10.63
C LEU A 61 -12.33 2.82 -11.59
N THR A 62 -11.16 2.30 -11.97
CA THR A 62 -11.04 1.14 -12.85
C THR A 62 -10.09 0.10 -12.28
N ASN A 63 -10.35 -1.17 -12.60
CA ASN A 63 -9.45 -2.29 -12.30
C ASN A 63 -8.67 -2.74 -13.55
N ASP A 64 -8.85 -2.06 -14.71
CA ASP A 64 -8.12 -2.38 -15.92
C ASP A 64 -6.72 -1.77 -15.86
N GLU A 65 -5.71 -2.63 -15.80
CA GLU A 65 -4.30 -2.22 -15.70
C GLU A 65 -3.82 -1.38 -16.89
N ILE A 66 -4.36 -1.62 -18.09
CA ILE A 66 -3.97 -0.87 -19.29
C ILE A 66 -4.46 0.56 -19.15
N THR A 67 -5.73 0.72 -18.76
CA THR A 67 -6.34 2.03 -18.49
C THR A 67 -5.62 2.75 -17.38
N GLN A 68 -5.32 2.09 -16.26
CA GLN A 68 -4.55 2.68 -15.16
C GLN A 68 -3.18 3.17 -15.62
N THR A 69 -2.46 2.35 -16.37
CA THR A 69 -1.14 2.71 -16.92
C THR A 69 -1.24 3.93 -17.84
N THR A 70 -2.26 3.98 -18.70
CA THR A 70 -2.50 5.11 -19.59
C THR A 70 -2.75 6.39 -18.80
N ILE A 71 -3.60 6.33 -17.78
CA ILE A 71 -3.88 7.48 -16.90
C ILE A 71 -2.61 7.96 -16.20
N TYR A 72 -1.82 7.05 -15.60
CA TYR A 72 -0.57 7.44 -14.93
C TYR A 72 0.45 8.04 -15.89
N ASN A 73 0.52 7.57 -17.15
CA ASN A 73 1.32 8.21 -18.18
C ASN A 73 0.82 9.62 -18.50
N LYS A 74 -0.50 9.85 -18.51
CA LYS A 74 -1.06 11.21 -18.68
C LYS A 74 -0.74 12.12 -17.48
N VAL A 75 -0.72 11.62 -16.27
CA VAL A 75 -0.24 12.37 -15.10
C VAL A 75 1.21 12.82 -15.29
N ILE A 76 2.07 11.97 -15.85
CA ILE A 76 3.46 12.30 -16.15
C ILE A 76 3.56 13.33 -17.28
N GLU A 77 2.86 13.07 -18.39
CA GLU A 77 2.93 13.86 -19.60
C GLU A 77 2.40 15.28 -19.41
N LEU A 78 1.23 15.42 -18.79
CA LEU A 78 0.53 16.70 -18.65
C LEU A 78 0.99 17.51 -17.45
N HIS A 79 1.35 16.85 -16.36
CA HIS A 79 1.62 17.52 -15.08
C HIS A 79 3.06 17.35 -14.58
N ASN A 80 3.87 16.49 -15.24
CA ASN A 80 5.23 16.14 -14.80
C ASN A 80 5.29 15.80 -13.30
N ASP A 81 4.30 15.02 -12.83
CA ASP A 81 4.10 14.73 -11.40
C ASP A 81 4.72 13.37 -11.03
N TRP A 82 5.49 13.36 -9.95
CA TRP A 82 6.20 12.19 -9.44
C TRP A 82 5.26 11.01 -9.10
N ARG A 83 4.00 11.28 -8.74
CA ARG A 83 3.01 10.26 -8.37
C ARG A 83 2.67 9.34 -9.54
N GLY A 84 2.67 9.84 -10.76
CA GLY A 84 2.51 9.02 -11.96
C GLY A 84 3.60 7.94 -12.05
N TYR A 85 4.86 8.32 -11.88
CA TYR A 85 5.97 7.37 -11.86
C TYR A 85 5.90 6.40 -10.68
N ASN A 86 5.60 6.89 -9.47
CA ASN A 86 5.46 6.04 -8.29
C ASN A 86 4.35 4.99 -8.46
N ASN A 87 3.21 5.36 -9.03
CA ASN A 87 2.09 4.44 -9.20
C ASN A 87 2.39 3.38 -10.29
N ILE A 88 3.08 3.75 -11.37
CA ILE A 88 3.59 2.77 -12.36
C ILE A 88 4.58 1.81 -11.67
N ALA A 89 5.46 2.32 -10.81
CA ALA A 89 6.37 1.45 -10.05
C ALA A 89 5.62 0.46 -9.15
N CYS A 90 4.51 0.88 -8.51
CA CYS A 90 3.65 -0.02 -7.74
C CYS A 90 3.04 -1.14 -8.60
N MET A 91 2.65 -0.85 -9.84
CA MET A 91 2.14 -1.86 -10.78
C MET A 91 3.24 -2.88 -11.14
N TYR A 92 4.48 -2.43 -11.39
CA TYR A 92 5.61 -3.34 -11.60
C TYR A 92 5.95 -4.15 -10.35
N LEU A 93 5.87 -3.54 -9.16
CA LEU A 93 6.03 -4.26 -7.88
C LEU A 93 5.00 -5.37 -7.71
N ALA A 94 3.74 -5.13 -8.05
CA ALA A 94 2.68 -6.14 -7.99
C ALA A 94 2.98 -7.34 -8.89
N LYS A 95 3.58 -7.10 -10.07
CA LYS A 95 4.01 -8.12 -11.03
C LYS A 95 5.35 -8.80 -10.69
N GLY A 96 6.04 -8.35 -9.64
CA GLY A 96 7.37 -8.86 -9.27
C GLY A 96 8.53 -8.33 -10.12
N ASN A 97 8.28 -7.38 -11.01
CA ASN A 97 9.28 -6.77 -11.89
C ASN A 97 10.06 -5.68 -11.13
N LEU A 98 11.00 -6.14 -10.28
CA LEU A 98 11.69 -5.28 -9.31
C LEU A 98 12.65 -4.28 -9.96
N SER A 99 13.20 -4.60 -11.14
CA SER A 99 14.13 -3.73 -11.86
C SER A 99 13.41 -2.53 -12.47
N GLU A 100 12.30 -2.80 -13.15
CA GLU A 100 11.46 -1.79 -13.76
C GLU A 100 10.85 -0.89 -12.68
N ALA A 101 10.35 -1.49 -11.59
CA ALA A 101 9.84 -0.75 -10.44
C ALA A 101 10.90 0.22 -9.89
N MET A 102 12.15 -0.22 -9.71
CA MET A 102 13.23 0.64 -9.24
C MET A 102 13.48 1.81 -10.18
N THR A 103 13.55 1.54 -11.50
CA THR A 103 13.75 2.59 -12.52
C THR A 103 12.67 3.68 -12.45
N TYR A 104 11.41 3.29 -12.27
CA TYR A 104 10.32 4.25 -12.14
C TYR A 104 10.38 5.02 -10.80
N LEU A 105 10.78 4.38 -9.70
CA LEU A 105 10.98 5.07 -8.42
C LEU A 105 12.14 6.07 -8.46
N GLU A 106 13.21 5.78 -9.19
CA GLU A 106 14.32 6.72 -9.40
C GLU A 106 13.87 7.96 -10.20
N LYS A 107 13.00 7.77 -11.22
CA LYS A 107 12.39 8.89 -11.94
C LYS A 107 11.50 9.73 -11.04
N ALA A 108 10.67 9.08 -10.19
CA ALA A 108 9.83 9.77 -9.22
C ALA A 108 10.67 10.60 -8.22
N GLU A 109 11.77 10.03 -7.71
CA GLU A 109 12.68 10.67 -6.78
C GLU A 109 13.40 11.89 -7.39
N ASN A 110 13.79 11.80 -8.67
CA ASN A 110 14.43 12.91 -9.38
C ASN A 110 13.50 14.13 -9.56
N LEU A 111 12.19 13.90 -9.69
CA LEU A 111 11.20 14.97 -9.77
C LEU A 111 10.88 15.57 -8.40
N GLN A 112 10.97 14.76 -7.36
CA GLN A 112 10.63 15.12 -5.99
C GLN A 112 11.90 15.16 -5.15
N LYS A 113 12.40 16.38 -4.87
CA LYS A 113 13.63 16.61 -4.11
C LYS A 113 13.49 16.35 -2.60
N GLU A 114 12.27 16.43 -2.07
CA GLU A 114 12.00 16.08 -0.68
C GLU A 114 11.83 14.57 -0.53
N GLN A 115 12.30 14.01 0.58
CA GLN A 115 12.09 12.60 0.88
C GLN A 115 10.59 12.31 0.99
N ARG A 116 10.09 11.44 0.12
CA ARG A 116 8.69 11.00 0.14
C ARG A 116 8.58 9.62 0.74
N HIS A 117 7.70 9.49 1.73
CA HIS A 117 7.42 8.23 2.42
C HIS A 117 7.07 7.11 1.44
N ASP A 118 6.24 7.41 0.42
CA ASP A 118 5.79 6.42 -0.57
C ASP A 118 6.95 5.87 -1.38
N ILE A 119 7.84 6.73 -1.91
CA ILE A 119 8.99 6.32 -2.71
C ILE A 119 9.96 5.49 -1.88
N LEU A 120 10.28 5.95 -0.65
CA LEU A 120 11.19 5.23 0.25
C LEU A 120 10.60 3.88 0.68
N THR A 121 9.31 3.84 0.99
CA THR A 121 8.60 2.59 1.33
C THR A 121 8.67 1.60 0.17
N ASN A 122 8.35 2.02 -1.05
CA ASN A 122 8.40 1.16 -2.22
C ASN A 122 9.81 0.68 -2.55
N LYS A 123 10.83 1.53 -2.41
CA LYS A 123 12.25 1.10 -2.50
C LYS A 123 12.59 0.08 -1.41
N GLY A 124 12.14 0.30 -0.18
CA GLY A 124 12.31 -0.65 0.93
C GLY A 124 11.70 -2.01 0.62
N ILE A 125 10.50 -2.05 0.03
CA ILE A 125 9.84 -3.29 -0.41
C ILE A 125 10.70 -4.01 -1.48
N ILE A 126 11.26 -3.28 -2.44
CA ILE A 126 12.16 -3.86 -3.46
C ILE A 126 13.37 -4.50 -2.81
N TYR A 127 14.06 -3.79 -1.91
CA TYR A 127 15.23 -4.31 -1.22
C TYR A 127 14.89 -5.51 -0.33
N ALA A 128 13.75 -5.47 0.37
CA ALA A 128 13.27 -6.62 1.13
C ALA A 128 13.07 -7.84 0.22
N ARG A 129 12.40 -7.67 -0.93
CA ARG A 129 12.18 -8.77 -1.90
C ARG A 129 13.48 -9.31 -2.49
N LYS A 130 14.49 -8.45 -2.69
CA LYS A 130 15.85 -8.85 -3.13
C LYS A 130 16.70 -9.48 -2.01
N GLY A 131 16.20 -9.58 -0.78
CA GLY A 131 16.92 -10.15 0.35
C GLY A 131 17.86 -9.17 1.08
N SER A 132 17.94 -7.91 0.65
CA SER A 132 18.75 -6.87 1.29
C SER A 132 18.00 -6.26 2.49
N LEU A 133 17.78 -7.09 3.53
CA LEU A 133 16.89 -6.75 4.65
C LEU A 133 17.37 -5.53 5.47
N THR A 134 18.69 -5.36 5.63
CA THR A 134 19.26 -4.20 6.33
C THR A 134 19.01 -2.90 5.60
N THR A 135 19.11 -2.91 4.25
CA THR A 135 18.80 -1.72 3.44
C THR A 135 17.31 -1.42 3.48
N ALA A 136 16.47 -2.46 3.40
CA ALA A 136 15.03 -2.32 3.54
C ALA A 136 14.65 -1.68 4.87
N GLN A 137 15.26 -2.12 5.99
CA GLN A 137 15.03 -1.55 7.32
C GLN A 137 15.35 -0.05 7.35
N LYS A 138 16.54 0.34 6.86
CA LYS A 138 16.93 1.76 6.81
C LYS A 138 15.92 2.62 6.03
N LEU A 139 15.44 2.12 4.90
CA LEU A 139 14.47 2.84 4.07
C LEU A 139 13.10 2.93 4.76
N PHE A 140 12.67 1.87 5.44
CA PHE A 140 11.44 1.87 6.22
C PHE A 140 11.50 2.83 7.42
N ASP A 141 12.65 2.89 8.11
CA ASP A 141 12.87 3.84 9.21
C ASP A 141 12.81 5.29 8.69
N GLN A 142 13.45 5.58 7.56
CA GLN A 142 13.42 6.91 6.93
C GLN A 142 12.02 7.28 6.42
N ALA A 143 11.28 6.31 5.90
CA ALA A 143 9.93 6.50 5.42
C ALA A 143 8.90 6.62 6.55
N ASN A 144 9.25 6.29 7.80
CA ASN A 144 8.26 6.07 8.85
C ASN A 144 7.12 5.19 8.32
N THR A 145 7.49 4.05 7.72
CA THR A 145 6.58 3.18 6.99
C THR A 145 5.48 2.62 7.89
N THR A 146 4.45 2.05 7.27
CA THR A 146 3.36 1.43 8.03
C THR A 146 3.87 0.25 8.86
N GLU A 147 3.28 0.07 10.03
CA GLU A 147 3.58 -1.05 10.93
C GLU A 147 3.41 -2.41 10.24
N ASN A 148 2.49 -2.52 9.26
CA ASN A 148 2.32 -3.76 8.48
C ASN A 148 3.56 -4.08 7.63
N ASN A 149 4.17 -3.11 6.95
CA ASN A 149 5.39 -3.34 6.18
C ASN A 149 6.55 -3.73 7.09
N GLN A 150 6.64 -3.10 8.27
CA GLN A 150 7.62 -3.46 9.29
C GLN A 150 7.41 -4.89 9.78
N ALA A 151 6.18 -5.30 10.08
CA ALA A 151 5.88 -6.64 10.54
C ALA A 151 6.18 -7.72 9.49
N VAL A 152 5.96 -7.43 8.19
CA VAL A 152 6.40 -8.30 7.09
C VAL A 152 7.92 -8.41 7.04
N LEU A 153 8.63 -7.30 7.24
CA LEU A 153 10.10 -7.31 7.30
C LEU A 153 10.61 -8.10 8.51
N ASP A 154 9.97 -7.95 9.68
CA ASP A 154 10.28 -8.71 10.88
C ASP A 154 10.15 -10.24 10.65
N ILE A 155 9.09 -10.68 9.93
CA ILE A 155 8.97 -12.09 9.52
C ILE A 155 10.19 -12.53 8.69
N ARG A 156 10.59 -11.71 7.73
CA ARG A 156 11.74 -12.04 6.85
C ARG A 156 13.09 -12.01 7.56
N GLN A 157 13.20 -11.25 8.63
CA GLN A 157 14.39 -11.17 9.50
C GLN A 157 14.42 -12.28 10.56
N GLY A 158 13.36 -13.09 10.71
CA GLY A 158 13.22 -14.10 11.74
C GLY A 158 12.72 -13.56 13.08
N GLU A 159 12.33 -12.29 13.14
CA GLU A 159 11.82 -11.61 14.34
C GLU A 159 10.33 -11.93 14.58
N TYR A 160 10.00 -13.22 14.55
CA TYR A 160 8.61 -13.71 14.53
C TYR A 160 7.78 -13.24 15.72
N ALA A 161 8.41 -13.09 16.89
CA ALA A 161 7.74 -12.61 18.10
C ALA A 161 7.28 -11.13 17.97
N LYS A 162 8.04 -10.30 17.23
CA LYS A 162 7.65 -8.91 16.97
C LYS A 162 6.46 -8.87 16.03
N ALA A 163 6.55 -9.58 14.91
CA ALA A 163 5.46 -9.68 13.93
C ALA A 163 4.18 -10.25 14.55
N ALA A 164 4.27 -11.32 15.34
CA ALA A 164 3.13 -11.93 16.01
C ALA A 164 2.46 -10.98 17.02
N ARG A 165 3.23 -10.12 17.70
CA ARG A 165 2.67 -9.08 18.57
C ARG A 165 1.89 -8.03 17.82
N PHE A 166 2.42 -7.57 16.69
CA PHE A 166 1.72 -6.63 15.81
C PHE A 166 0.39 -7.21 15.32
N TYR A 167 0.42 -8.44 14.84
CA TYR A 167 -0.75 -9.12 14.27
C TYR A 167 -1.68 -9.78 15.30
N LYS A 168 -1.54 -9.50 16.59
CA LYS A 168 -2.22 -10.22 17.70
C LYS A 168 -3.70 -10.50 17.48
N ASN A 169 -4.42 -9.56 16.86
CA ASN A 169 -5.87 -9.63 16.62
C ASN A 169 -6.25 -9.72 15.14
N ALA A 170 -5.28 -9.79 14.25
CA ALA A 170 -5.53 -9.88 12.80
C ALA A 170 -5.78 -11.34 12.38
N LYS A 171 -6.55 -11.50 11.29
CA LYS A 171 -6.85 -12.82 10.68
C LYS A 171 -6.23 -12.92 9.27
N SER A 172 -5.19 -12.16 8.97
CA SER A 172 -4.50 -12.22 7.68
C SER A 172 -3.55 -13.42 7.58
N PHE A 173 -3.12 -13.72 6.36
CA PHE A 173 -2.08 -14.71 6.09
C PHE A 173 -0.83 -14.46 6.93
N ASN A 174 -0.28 -13.23 6.89
CA ASN A 174 0.91 -12.86 7.64
C ASN A 174 0.72 -12.96 9.17
N ALA A 175 -0.49 -12.68 9.66
CA ALA A 175 -0.82 -12.85 11.07
C ALA A 175 -0.71 -14.31 11.50
N THR A 176 -1.33 -15.21 10.76
CA THR A 176 -1.29 -16.65 11.04
C THR A 176 0.11 -17.20 10.86
N LEU A 177 0.80 -16.82 9.77
CA LEU A 177 2.16 -17.24 9.50
C LEU A 177 3.11 -16.82 10.64
N SER A 178 3.07 -15.56 11.07
CA SER A 178 3.93 -15.09 12.17
C SER A 178 3.69 -15.84 13.48
N GLN A 179 2.45 -16.20 13.77
CA GLN A 179 2.11 -16.99 14.95
C GLN A 179 2.64 -18.43 14.86
N LEU A 180 2.50 -19.07 13.69
CA LEU A 180 3.06 -20.41 13.45
C LEU A 180 4.58 -20.41 13.58
N LEU A 181 5.25 -19.44 12.94
CA LEU A 181 6.70 -19.30 13.01
C LEU A 181 7.18 -18.97 14.42
N ASN A 182 6.36 -18.27 15.22
CA ASN A 182 6.62 -17.98 16.64
C ASN A 182 6.27 -19.16 17.59
N GLY A 183 6.01 -20.36 17.06
CA GLY A 183 5.84 -21.58 17.84
C GLY A 183 4.40 -22.02 18.10
N LYS A 184 3.40 -21.39 17.48
CA LYS A 184 2.01 -21.88 17.56
C LYS A 184 1.85 -23.16 16.74
N ASN A 185 1.19 -24.17 17.29
CA ASN A 185 1.08 -25.50 16.66
C ASN A 185 -0.10 -25.64 15.68
N SER A 186 -0.96 -24.65 15.56
CA SER A 186 -2.15 -24.70 14.71
C SER A 186 -2.36 -23.35 14.01
N SER A 187 -2.72 -23.37 12.75
CA SER A 187 -3.10 -22.17 11.99
C SER A 187 -4.43 -21.57 12.47
N ASN A 188 -5.33 -22.38 13.05
CA ASN A 188 -6.74 -22.06 13.33
C ASN A 188 -7.49 -21.54 12.07
N CYS A 189 -7.05 -21.96 10.90
CA CYS A 189 -7.61 -21.56 9.63
C CYS A 189 -8.56 -22.68 9.15
N ASN A 190 -9.86 -22.38 9.10
CA ASN A 190 -10.91 -23.35 8.79
C ASN A 190 -11.55 -23.11 7.41
N GLU A 191 -11.10 -22.11 6.68
CA GLU A 191 -11.59 -21.80 5.34
C GLU A 191 -10.94 -22.72 4.30
N ASN A 192 -11.67 -23.03 3.24
CA ASN A 192 -11.10 -23.82 2.14
C ASN A 192 -10.54 -22.90 1.03
N THR A 193 -9.66 -21.99 1.40
CA THR A 193 -8.90 -21.11 0.50
C THR A 193 -7.49 -21.64 0.29
N ALA A 194 -6.84 -21.26 -0.81
CA ALA A 194 -5.45 -21.63 -1.08
C ALA A 194 -4.51 -21.23 0.08
N ASP A 195 -4.64 -19.98 0.55
CA ASP A 195 -3.88 -19.43 1.67
C ASP A 195 -4.04 -20.26 2.95
N CYS A 196 -5.29 -20.58 3.29
CA CYS A 196 -5.62 -21.33 4.48
C CYS A 196 -5.05 -22.76 4.42
N ASN A 197 -5.20 -23.41 3.28
CA ASN A 197 -4.64 -24.74 3.05
C ASN A 197 -3.09 -24.71 3.13
N TYR A 198 -2.45 -23.68 2.59
CA TYR A 198 -0.99 -23.53 2.68
C TYR A 198 -0.52 -23.33 4.12
N LEU A 199 -1.19 -22.49 4.91
CA LEU A 199 -0.90 -22.31 6.34
C LEU A 199 -1.13 -23.59 7.15
N ASN A 200 -2.15 -24.37 6.82
CA ASN A 200 -2.40 -25.68 7.41
C ASN A 200 -1.29 -26.68 7.04
N ALA A 201 -0.76 -26.62 5.81
CA ALA A 201 0.38 -27.43 5.40
C ALA A 201 1.64 -27.08 6.19
N ILE A 202 1.93 -25.81 6.41
CA ILE A 202 3.04 -25.35 7.27
C ILE A 202 2.86 -25.87 8.71
N ALA A 203 1.68 -25.70 9.29
CA ALA A 203 1.40 -26.16 10.66
C ALA A 203 1.62 -27.69 10.81
N ALA A 204 1.16 -28.46 9.81
CA ALA A 204 1.34 -29.91 9.76
C ALA A 204 2.82 -30.31 9.60
N ALA A 205 3.56 -29.66 8.72
CA ALA A 205 4.99 -29.91 8.52
C ALA A 205 5.80 -29.63 9.81
N ARG A 206 5.53 -28.52 10.47
CA ARG A 206 6.16 -28.16 11.74
C ARG A 206 5.85 -29.15 12.88
N SER A 207 4.67 -29.74 12.87
CA SER A 207 4.30 -30.80 13.84
C SER A 207 4.80 -32.20 13.46
N GLY A 208 5.51 -32.33 12.32
CA GLY A 208 6.02 -33.61 11.83
C GLY A 208 4.94 -34.51 11.16
N ASN A 209 3.75 -33.98 10.94
CA ASN A 209 2.69 -34.73 10.26
C ASN A 209 2.81 -34.55 8.73
N ASN A 210 3.71 -35.31 8.13
CA ASN A 210 4.04 -35.21 6.70
C ASN A 210 2.84 -35.49 5.78
N ASP A 211 1.97 -36.44 6.13
CA ASP A 211 0.79 -36.80 5.32
C ASP A 211 -0.22 -35.66 5.30
N ALA A 212 -0.50 -35.07 6.45
CA ALA A 212 -1.38 -33.89 6.54
C ALA A 212 -0.77 -32.68 5.84
N ALA A 213 0.55 -32.50 5.89
CA ALA A 213 1.24 -31.43 5.20
C ALA A 213 1.08 -31.56 3.68
N ILE A 214 1.31 -32.74 3.11
CA ILE A 214 1.15 -33.04 1.68
C ILE A 214 -0.32 -32.89 1.26
N LEU A 215 -1.27 -33.39 2.04
CA LEU A 215 -2.71 -33.27 1.76
C LEU A 215 -3.14 -31.81 1.66
N ASN A 216 -2.75 -30.97 2.63
CA ASN A 216 -3.13 -29.57 2.63
C ASN A 216 -2.38 -28.79 1.55
N LEU A 217 -1.11 -29.10 1.28
CA LEU A 217 -0.35 -28.48 0.20
C LEU A 217 -0.96 -28.82 -1.16
N THR A 218 -1.44 -30.05 -1.37
CA THR A 218 -2.16 -30.44 -2.58
C THR A 218 -3.42 -29.60 -2.79
N LYS A 219 -4.20 -29.37 -1.72
CA LYS A 219 -5.37 -28.49 -1.78
C LYS A 219 -5.00 -27.05 -2.14
N ALA A 220 -3.94 -26.51 -1.53
CA ALA A 220 -3.46 -25.17 -1.81
C ALA A 220 -3.06 -25.01 -3.28
N ILE A 221 -2.23 -25.91 -3.82
CA ILE A 221 -1.76 -25.89 -5.21
C ILE A 221 -2.90 -26.08 -6.21
N ASN A 222 -3.88 -26.94 -5.91
CA ASN A 222 -5.05 -27.14 -6.77
C ASN A 222 -5.95 -25.90 -6.82
N SER A 223 -5.98 -25.10 -5.75
CA SER A 223 -6.75 -23.84 -5.70
C SER A 223 -5.97 -22.67 -6.30
N ASP A 224 -4.64 -22.65 -6.14
CA ASP A 224 -3.73 -21.65 -6.71
C ASP A 224 -2.37 -22.30 -7.02
N ALA A 225 -2.10 -22.46 -8.32
CA ALA A 225 -0.89 -23.11 -8.82
C ALA A 225 0.41 -22.33 -8.47
N SER A 226 0.33 -21.07 -8.07
CA SER A 226 1.51 -20.28 -7.66
C SER A 226 2.19 -20.88 -6.42
N TYR A 227 1.42 -21.51 -5.52
CA TYR A 227 1.95 -22.21 -4.35
C TYR A 227 2.89 -23.38 -4.66
N LYS A 228 2.86 -23.92 -5.86
CA LYS A 228 3.82 -24.93 -6.31
C LYS A 228 5.27 -24.42 -6.24
N ASN A 229 5.51 -23.24 -6.81
CA ASN A 229 6.82 -22.62 -6.83
C ASN A 229 7.23 -22.11 -5.43
N GLU A 230 6.27 -21.67 -4.63
CA GLU A 230 6.52 -21.22 -3.27
C GLU A 230 6.93 -22.40 -2.38
N ALA A 231 6.23 -23.53 -2.45
CA ALA A 231 6.52 -24.71 -1.65
C ALA A 231 7.94 -25.26 -1.86
N VAL A 232 8.45 -25.21 -3.10
CA VAL A 232 9.82 -25.66 -3.40
C VAL A 232 10.87 -24.83 -2.65
N LYS A 233 10.60 -23.53 -2.48
CA LYS A 233 11.53 -22.58 -1.86
C LYS A 233 11.34 -22.48 -0.35
N ASP A 234 10.15 -22.79 0.15
CA ASP A 234 9.79 -22.64 1.55
C ASP A 234 10.59 -23.63 2.43
N LEU A 235 11.26 -23.08 3.44
CA LEU A 235 12.07 -23.86 4.38
C LEU A 235 11.22 -24.71 5.32
N GLU A 236 9.96 -24.37 5.51
CA GLU A 236 9.03 -25.14 6.33
C GLU A 236 8.78 -26.55 5.77
N PHE A 237 8.99 -26.75 4.46
CA PHE A 237 8.88 -28.05 3.80
C PHE A 237 10.23 -28.73 3.53
N ILE A 238 11.32 -28.27 4.17
CA ILE A 238 12.65 -28.82 3.90
C ILE A 238 12.72 -30.33 4.16
N ASN A 239 12.03 -30.82 5.19
CA ASN A 239 11.98 -32.25 5.53
C ASN A 239 11.11 -33.09 4.57
N LEU A 240 10.30 -32.45 3.73
CA LEU A 240 9.48 -33.09 2.72
C LEU A 240 10.15 -33.20 1.36
N ARG A 241 11.27 -32.53 1.13
CA ARG A 241 11.94 -32.46 -0.19
C ARG A 241 12.43 -33.82 -0.70
N THR A 242 12.59 -34.80 0.18
CA THR A 242 12.92 -36.20 -0.17
C THR A 242 11.71 -37.09 -0.29
N ASN A 243 10.51 -36.60 0.07
CA ASN A 243 9.27 -37.36 -0.02
C ASN A 243 8.77 -37.40 -1.47
N GLN A 244 8.48 -38.61 -1.97
CA GLN A 244 8.09 -38.82 -3.36
C GLN A 244 6.79 -38.10 -3.75
N SER A 245 5.82 -38.02 -2.84
CA SER A 245 4.56 -37.30 -3.05
C SER A 245 4.78 -35.79 -3.16
N PHE A 246 5.67 -35.22 -2.30
CA PHE A 246 6.06 -33.82 -2.39
C PHE A 246 6.77 -33.50 -3.73
N ILE A 247 7.72 -34.34 -4.13
CA ILE A 247 8.45 -34.20 -5.40
C ILE A 247 7.47 -34.24 -6.58
N SER A 248 6.51 -35.17 -6.58
CA SER A 248 5.51 -35.29 -7.64
C SER A 248 4.57 -34.10 -7.71
N LEU A 249 4.18 -33.55 -6.54
CA LEU A 249 3.28 -32.42 -6.42
C LEU A 249 3.94 -31.10 -6.89
N THR A 250 5.26 -30.98 -6.70
CA THR A 250 6.01 -29.73 -6.95
C THR A 250 6.80 -29.73 -8.26
N LYS A 251 6.79 -30.82 -9.02
CA LYS A 251 7.26 -30.88 -10.41
C LYS A 251 6.28 -30.18 -11.35
#